data_77ce1bac1a04ea12d26c349e5b3d93e1
#
_entry.id   77ce1bac1a04ea12d26c349e5b3d93e1
#
_cell.length_a   1.000
_cell.length_b   1.000
_cell.length_c   1.000
_cell.angle_alpha   90.00
_cell.angle_beta   90.00
_cell.angle_gamma   90.00
#
_symmetry.space_group_name_H-M   'P 1'
#
loop_
_entity.id
_entity.type
_entity.pdbx_description
1 polymer ?
#
loop_
_entity_poly.entity_id
_entity_poly.type
_entity_poly.pdbx_seq_one_letter_code
_entity_poly.pdbx_strand_id
1 'polypeptide(L)'
;MEIWLIEPHDPLIVRDGKPFGPNPGARASTLPFPFPSTTTGGIRSRAGMNEDGVFELPTDEERRKEKIENLKKLKVRGPLLVELSENGNDITVEKWLVPAPADSLMSQIEPPSDREALIRQLIPRKTQHFANGAKTDLETKNQEELMMVGLPENGDEMSKPHKKAPLYWYWNIFENWLLDPSRYAGGQEVLSRFGHSGPEREHRLHVSIDADRRAAREGALFETSGLEFTHSGESHQRLSEAQRLALAIIVGEDEDARHTIRGGTTGFAGERRIVSWRKSNSTLPICDPDIKKAVKTQKACRLFLLTPAFFKEGYRPTWLLMPAHGVQPKLEAIAIQRPQVVSGWDFEKRKPKPTRRLAPAGTVLFLTLQGTPEAIETWVDHIWMHCISDDEENKENSDNPEQYRNDGFGLAVLGTWTTESEDIQEGQES
;
A
#
# COMPACT_ATOMS: atom_id res chain seq x y z
N MET A 1 14.69 3.02 14.34
CA MET A 1 13.40 2.59 13.75
C MET A 1 12.90 1.36 14.47
N GLU A 2 11.60 1.28 14.75
CA GLU A 2 10.97 0.16 15.43
C GLU A 2 9.85 -0.42 14.58
N ILE A 3 9.67 -1.75 14.61
CA ILE A 3 8.55 -2.41 13.95
C ILE A 3 7.49 -2.72 15.02
N TRP A 4 6.27 -2.32 14.73
CA TRP A 4 5.11 -2.60 15.55
C TRP A 4 4.10 -3.43 14.79
N LEU A 5 3.60 -4.49 15.44
CA LEU A 5 2.55 -5.35 14.91
C LEU A 5 1.21 -4.97 15.52
N ILE A 6 0.21 -4.85 14.67
CA ILE A 6 -1.19 -4.64 15.04
C ILE A 6 -1.92 -5.91 14.66
N GLU A 7 -2.27 -6.70 15.66
CA GLU A 7 -2.96 -7.98 15.48
C GLU A 7 -4.42 -7.85 15.90
N PRO A 8 -5.38 -7.89 14.95
CA PRO A 8 -6.79 -7.89 15.28
C PRO A 8 -7.24 -9.21 15.93
N HIS A 9 -8.05 -9.10 16.98
CA HIS A 9 -8.72 -10.23 17.62
C HIS A 9 -10.20 -10.33 17.23
N ASP A 10 -10.74 -9.22 16.73
CA ASP A 10 -12.06 -9.12 16.13
C ASP A 10 -11.93 -8.69 14.69
N PRO A 11 -12.89 -9.03 13.81
CA PRO A 11 -12.91 -8.52 12.44
C PRO A 11 -12.81 -7.00 12.40
N LEU A 12 -11.75 -6.49 11.78
CA LEU A 12 -11.41 -5.08 11.78
C LEU A 12 -12.35 -4.28 10.86
N ILE A 13 -12.98 -3.23 11.38
CA ILE A 13 -13.83 -2.35 10.59
C ILE A 13 -13.07 -1.09 10.22
N VAL A 14 -12.80 -0.93 8.93
CA VAL A 14 -12.14 0.26 8.39
C VAL A 14 -13.12 0.96 7.44
N ARG A 15 -13.70 2.06 7.90
CA ARG A 15 -14.75 2.75 7.13
C ARG A 15 -14.21 3.48 5.92
N ASP A 16 -14.98 3.49 4.85
CA ASP A 16 -14.66 4.18 3.59
C ASP A 16 -15.00 5.69 3.59
N GLY A 17 -15.44 6.24 4.72
CA GLY A 17 -15.82 7.64 4.86
C GLY A 17 -17.24 7.97 4.37
N LYS A 18 -17.99 7.00 3.86
CA LYS A 18 -19.41 7.21 3.51
C LYS A 18 -20.25 7.30 4.77
N PRO A 19 -21.24 8.22 4.81
CA PRO A 19 -22.17 8.29 5.92
C PRO A 19 -22.93 6.97 6.08
N PHE A 20 -22.90 6.42 7.28
CA PHE A 20 -23.70 5.27 7.66
C PHE A 20 -24.79 5.74 8.62
N GLY A 21 -26.04 5.60 8.22
CA GLY A 21 -27.20 5.96 9.04
C GLY A 21 -28.10 4.75 9.30
N PRO A 22 -28.99 4.82 10.31
CA PRO A 22 -29.90 3.73 10.66
C PRO A 22 -31.07 3.60 9.67
N ASN A 23 -30.80 3.70 8.39
CA ASN A 23 -31.82 3.54 7.35
C ASN A 23 -32.00 2.07 7.00
N PRO A 24 -33.22 1.60 6.71
CA PRO A 24 -33.47 0.25 6.24
C PRO A 24 -32.60 -0.11 5.02
N GLY A 25 -31.94 -1.28 5.07
CA GLY A 25 -31.03 -1.72 4.00
C GLY A 25 -29.67 -1.01 3.96
N ALA A 26 -29.32 -0.22 4.97
CA ALA A 26 -28.02 0.42 5.06
C ALA A 26 -26.90 -0.65 5.14
N ARG A 27 -25.83 -0.43 4.36
CA ARG A 27 -24.65 -1.30 4.35
C ARG A 27 -23.42 -0.50 4.79
N ALA A 28 -22.83 -0.90 5.91
CA ALA A 28 -21.52 -0.42 6.33
C ALA A 28 -20.43 -1.29 5.72
N SER A 29 -19.89 -0.86 4.57
CA SER A 29 -18.78 -1.56 3.94
C SER A 29 -17.46 -1.21 4.63
N THR A 30 -16.62 -2.22 4.88
CA THR A 30 -15.23 -2.01 5.22
C THR A 30 -14.38 -1.83 3.97
N LEU A 31 -13.32 -1.02 4.05
CA LEU A 31 -12.28 -0.98 3.03
C LEU A 31 -11.59 -2.35 2.93
N PRO A 32 -11.01 -2.72 1.78
CA PRO A 32 -10.31 -4.00 1.63
C PRO A 32 -9.03 -4.08 2.46
N PHE A 33 -8.47 -2.95 2.84
CA PHE A 33 -7.26 -2.82 3.67
C PHE A 33 -7.23 -1.44 4.33
N PRO A 34 -6.64 -1.29 5.55
CA PRO A 34 -6.52 0.01 6.20
C PRO A 34 -5.63 0.97 5.44
N PHE A 35 -6.06 2.22 5.32
CA PHE A 35 -5.16 3.28 4.86
C PHE A 35 -4.09 3.59 5.90
N PRO A 36 -2.92 4.10 5.46
CA PRO A 36 -1.85 4.52 6.36
C PRO A 36 -2.32 5.46 7.48
N SER A 37 -3.20 6.41 7.17
CA SER A 37 -3.76 7.34 8.17
C SER A 37 -4.45 6.65 9.35
N THR A 38 -5.04 5.47 9.14
CA THR A 38 -5.71 4.70 10.21
C THR A 38 -4.68 4.17 11.21
N THR A 39 -3.63 3.54 10.73
CA THR A 39 -2.57 2.97 11.59
C THR A 39 -1.72 4.06 12.22
N THR A 40 -1.41 5.12 11.48
CA THR A 40 -0.68 6.28 12.00
C THR A 40 -1.45 7.00 13.10
N GLY A 41 -2.76 7.19 12.93
CA GLY A 41 -3.62 7.72 13.98
C GLY A 41 -3.62 6.85 15.24
N GLY A 42 -3.66 5.53 15.06
CA GLY A 42 -3.59 4.56 16.16
C GLY A 42 -2.28 4.64 16.94
N ILE A 43 -1.13 4.58 16.26
CA ILE A 43 0.18 4.62 16.93
C ILE A 43 0.46 5.97 17.59
N ARG A 44 0.10 7.09 16.96
CA ARG A 44 0.22 8.41 17.55
C ARG A 44 -0.67 8.59 18.80
N SER A 45 -1.86 8.01 18.77
CA SER A 45 -2.72 7.99 19.97
C SER A 45 -2.06 7.22 21.11
N ARG A 46 -1.41 6.09 20.82
CA ARG A 46 -0.67 5.32 21.83
C ARG A 46 0.58 6.05 22.33
N ALA A 47 1.31 6.71 21.46
CA ALA A 47 2.46 7.53 21.83
C ALA A 47 2.07 8.75 22.70
N GLY A 48 0.85 9.23 22.58
CA GLY A 48 0.32 10.34 23.37
C GLY A 48 -0.41 9.96 24.65
N MET A 49 -0.52 8.64 24.98
CA MET A 49 -1.15 8.19 26.22
C MET A 49 -0.34 8.58 27.48
N ASN A 50 -1.04 8.91 28.54
CA ASN A 50 -0.46 9.11 29.86
C ASN A 50 -0.08 7.76 30.53
N GLU A 51 0.39 7.81 31.77
CA GLU A 51 0.79 6.61 32.54
C GLU A 51 -0.36 5.63 32.77
N ASP A 52 -1.59 6.14 32.86
CA ASP A 52 -2.80 5.34 33.01
C ASP A 52 -3.32 4.73 31.71
N GLY A 53 -2.63 4.95 30.58
CA GLY A 53 -3.02 4.45 29.27
C GLY A 53 -4.18 5.22 28.62
N VAL A 54 -4.45 6.43 29.07
CA VAL A 54 -5.52 7.30 28.55
C VAL A 54 -4.92 8.35 27.65
N PHE A 55 -5.51 8.51 26.45
CA PHE A 55 -5.15 9.59 25.54
C PHE A 55 -6.01 10.82 25.84
N GLU A 56 -5.39 11.87 26.32
CA GLU A 56 -6.04 13.14 26.62
C GLU A 56 -5.28 14.30 26.00
N LEU A 57 -6.01 15.23 25.40
CA LEU A 57 -5.47 16.49 24.92
C LEU A 57 -5.60 17.55 26.04
N PRO A 58 -4.56 18.35 26.28
CA PRO A 58 -4.62 19.47 27.22
C PRO A 58 -5.79 20.41 26.91
N THR A 59 -6.41 20.96 27.93
CA THR A 59 -7.45 21.97 27.79
C THR A 59 -6.87 23.33 27.35
N ASP A 60 -5.64 23.60 27.77
CA ASP A 60 -4.88 24.76 27.31
C ASP A 60 -4.52 24.65 25.85
N GLU A 61 -4.77 25.69 25.07
CA GLU A 61 -4.67 25.68 23.61
C GLU A 61 -3.21 25.57 23.14
N GLU A 62 -2.26 26.25 23.78
CA GLU A 62 -0.85 26.21 23.39
C GLU A 62 -0.26 24.82 23.66
N ARG A 63 -0.47 24.27 24.84
CA ARG A 63 -0.03 22.92 25.20
C ARG A 63 -0.67 21.84 24.34
N ARG A 64 -1.93 22.05 23.93
CA ARG A 64 -2.62 21.14 23.02
C ARG A 64 -1.98 21.15 21.65
N LYS A 65 -1.70 22.32 21.08
CA LYS A 65 -0.99 22.47 19.80
C LYS A 65 0.40 21.85 19.86
N GLU A 66 1.17 22.14 20.89
CA GLU A 66 2.51 21.56 21.09
C GLU A 66 2.46 20.03 21.16
N LYS A 67 1.52 19.44 21.90
CA LYS A 67 1.35 17.99 21.99
C LYS A 67 1.02 17.38 20.62
N ILE A 68 0.10 18.00 19.87
CA ILE A 68 -0.30 17.51 18.54
C ILE A 68 0.89 17.61 17.55
N GLU A 69 1.63 18.72 17.54
CA GLU A 69 2.80 18.90 16.68
C GLU A 69 3.90 17.88 16.99
N ASN A 70 4.15 17.63 18.29
CA ASN A 70 5.10 16.60 18.70
C ASN A 70 4.68 15.20 18.23
N LEU A 71 3.41 14.83 18.38
CA LEU A 71 2.91 13.55 17.89
C LEU A 71 3.00 13.43 16.36
N LYS A 72 2.86 14.54 15.62
CA LYS A 72 3.00 14.58 14.16
C LYS A 72 4.43 14.38 13.67
N LYS A 73 5.45 14.67 14.51
CA LYS A 73 6.86 14.38 14.19
C LYS A 73 7.15 12.88 14.16
N LEU A 74 6.29 12.06 14.78
CA LEU A 74 6.41 10.61 14.70
C LEU A 74 6.14 10.14 13.27
N LYS A 75 7.19 9.72 12.58
CA LYS A 75 7.13 9.20 11.21
C LYS A 75 6.69 7.74 11.24
N VAL A 76 5.66 7.43 10.49
CA VAL A 76 5.10 6.07 10.39
C VAL A 76 5.16 5.63 8.93
N ARG A 77 5.55 4.39 8.68
CA ARG A 77 5.55 3.76 7.35
C ARG A 77 4.71 2.51 7.39
N GLY A 78 4.02 2.20 6.31
CA GLY A 78 3.07 1.10 6.24
C GLY A 78 1.62 1.60 6.32
N PRO A 79 0.66 0.72 6.62
CA PRO A 79 0.84 -0.67 7.05
C PRO A 79 1.20 -1.62 5.92
N LEU A 80 1.97 -2.65 6.25
CA LEU A 80 2.18 -3.83 5.41
C LEU A 80 1.48 -5.03 6.03
N LEU A 81 1.02 -5.95 5.19
CA LEU A 81 0.44 -7.22 5.64
C LEU A 81 1.56 -8.19 6.00
N VAL A 82 1.39 -8.95 7.08
CA VAL A 82 2.35 -9.99 7.49
C VAL A 82 1.64 -11.24 7.96
N GLU A 83 2.26 -12.38 7.72
CA GLU A 83 1.94 -13.65 8.40
C GLU A 83 2.76 -13.74 9.68
N LEU A 84 2.12 -14.22 10.75
CA LEU A 84 2.74 -14.35 12.05
C LEU A 84 3.13 -15.80 12.33
N SER A 85 4.28 -15.99 12.95
CA SER A 85 4.72 -17.25 13.53
C SER A 85 4.78 -17.15 15.05
N GLU A 86 4.40 -18.22 15.73
CA GLU A 86 4.52 -18.35 17.17
C GLU A 86 5.71 -19.27 17.53
N ASN A 87 6.72 -18.68 18.15
CA ASN A 87 7.82 -19.43 18.74
C ASN A 87 7.79 -19.29 20.27
N GLY A 88 7.03 -20.17 20.93
CA GLY A 88 6.80 -20.06 22.37
C GLY A 88 5.95 -18.82 22.72
N ASN A 89 6.52 -17.91 23.51
CA ASN A 89 5.84 -16.64 23.89
C ASN A 89 6.11 -15.49 22.92
N ASP A 90 7.00 -15.67 21.93
CA ASP A 90 7.36 -14.61 20.99
C ASP A 90 6.58 -14.77 19.69
N ILE A 91 5.91 -13.69 19.31
CA ILE A 91 5.24 -13.56 18.02
C ILE A 91 6.14 -12.76 17.10
N THR A 92 6.54 -13.37 15.99
CA THR A 92 7.42 -12.78 15.00
C THR A 92 6.76 -12.74 13.61
N VAL A 93 7.29 -11.91 12.73
CA VAL A 93 6.89 -11.93 11.32
C VAL A 93 7.51 -13.17 10.67
N GLU A 94 6.66 -14.06 10.18
CA GLU A 94 7.07 -15.21 9.38
C GLU A 94 7.28 -14.82 7.92
N LYS A 95 6.29 -14.11 7.35
CA LYS A 95 6.37 -13.64 5.96
C LYS A 95 5.84 -12.22 5.84
N TRP A 96 6.56 -11.42 5.08
CA TRP A 96 6.09 -10.13 4.60
C TRP A 96 5.26 -10.32 3.35
N LEU A 97 4.16 -9.57 3.25
CA LEU A 97 3.32 -9.52 2.07
C LEU A 97 3.18 -8.08 1.58
N VAL A 98 3.25 -7.94 0.28
CA VAL A 98 3.15 -6.65 -0.40
C VAL A 98 2.06 -6.69 -1.46
N PRO A 99 1.45 -5.56 -1.82
CA PRO A 99 0.46 -5.52 -2.89
C PRO A 99 1.02 -6.07 -4.19
N ALA A 100 0.21 -6.86 -4.90
CA ALA A 100 0.58 -7.36 -6.22
C ALA A 100 0.96 -6.20 -7.16
N PRO A 101 2.09 -6.28 -7.88
CA PRO A 101 2.57 -5.20 -8.72
C PRO A 101 1.68 -5.03 -9.97
N ALA A 102 1.35 -3.77 -10.30
CA ALA A 102 0.48 -3.46 -11.42
C ALA A 102 1.11 -3.71 -12.79
N ASP A 103 2.42 -3.95 -12.85
CA ASP A 103 3.15 -4.38 -14.05
C ASP A 103 3.16 -5.91 -14.22
N SER A 104 2.43 -6.66 -13.38
CA SER A 104 2.22 -8.09 -13.51
C SER A 104 0.80 -8.40 -13.97
N LEU A 105 0.66 -9.29 -14.94
CA LEU A 105 -0.62 -9.83 -15.38
C LEU A 105 -0.63 -11.34 -15.16
N MET A 106 -1.49 -11.79 -14.27
CA MET A 106 -1.84 -13.21 -14.14
C MET A 106 -3.08 -13.50 -14.98
N SER A 107 -2.96 -14.34 -15.97
CA SER A 107 -4.05 -14.71 -16.87
C SER A 107 -4.41 -16.17 -16.77
N GLN A 108 -5.63 -16.49 -17.18
CA GLN A 108 -6.11 -17.87 -17.20
C GLN A 108 -5.32 -18.70 -18.20
N ILE A 109 -5.06 -19.96 -17.84
CA ILE A 109 -4.48 -20.98 -18.74
C ILE A 109 -5.60 -21.75 -19.46
N GLU A 110 -5.25 -22.55 -20.45
CA GLU A 110 -6.15 -23.48 -21.11
C GLU A 110 -5.67 -24.92 -20.91
N PRO A 111 -6.50 -25.83 -20.36
CA PRO A 111 -7.86 -25.58 -19.84
C PRO A 111 -7.85 -24.68 -18.57
N PRO A 112 -8.94 -23.96 -18.27
CA PRO A 112 -9.00 -23.07 -17.12
C PRO A 112 -8.71 -23.81 -15.81
N SER A 113 -7.85 -23.23 -14.98
CA SER A 113 -7.49 -23.72 -13.65
C SER A 113 -7.84 -22.68 -12.59
N ASP A 114 -8.28 -23.11 -11.44
CA ASP A 114 -8.48 -22.25 -10.27
C ASP A 114 -7.21 -22.05 -9.45
N ARG A 115 -6.16 -22.81 -9.74
CA ARG A 115 -4.93 -22.86 -8.96
C ARG A 115 -3.70 -22.37 -9.69
N GLU A 116 -3.74 -22.31 -11.01
CA GLU A 116 -2.61 -21.99 -11.87
C GLU A 116 -2.94 -20.85 -12.81
N ALA A 117 -1.96 -20.01 -13.09
CA ALA A 117 -2.05 -18.91 -14.02
C ALA A 117 -0.81 -18.80 -14.88
N LEU A 118 -0.96 -18.19 -16.05
CA LEU A 118 0.15 -17.72 -16.86
C LEU A 118 0.53 -16.31 -16.37
N ILE A 119 1.79 -16.11 -16.06
CA ILE A 119 2.29 -14.81 -15.58
C ILE A 119 3.01 -14.09 -16.71
N ARG A 120 2.71 -12.80 -16.84
CA ARG A 120 3.33 -11.92 -17.84
C ARG A 120 3.72 -10.60 -17.21
N GLN A 121 4.85 -10.07 -17.66
CA GLN A 121 5.22 -8.69 -17.33
C GLN A 121 4.56 -7.74 -18.31
N LEU A 122 4.02 -6.63 -17.80
CA LEU A 122 3.61 -5.49 -18.61
C LEU A 122 4.78 -4.51 -18.69
N ILE A 123 5.05 -4.03 -19.90
CA ILE A 123 6.19 -3.15 -20.19
C ILE A 123 5.73 -1.82 -20.79
N PRO A 124 6.52 -0.74 -20.66
CA PRO A 124 6.30 0.50 -21.37
C PRO A 124 6.39 0.32 -22.87
N ARG A 125 5.43 0.89 -23.60
CA ARG A 125 5.36 0.85 -25.06
C ARG A 125 5.03 2.23 -25.62
N LYS A 126 5.69 2.62 -26.71
CA LYS A 126 5.37 3.87 -27.40
C LYS A 126 3.99 3.78 -28.03
N THR A 127 3.25 4.90 -28.06
CA THR A 127 1.88 4.95 -28.61
C THR A 127 1.79 4.56 -30.07
N GLN A 128 2.83 4.82 -30.85
CA GLN A 128 2.93 4.40 -32.26
C GLN A 128 2.87 2.88 -32.47
N HIS A 129 3.17 2.08 -31.44
CA HIS A 129 3.11 0.62 -31.49
C HIS A 129 1.69 0.06 -31.25
N PHE A 130 0.71 0.91 -30.96
CA PHE A 130 -0.68 0.47 -30.83
C PHE A 130 -1.38 0.55 -32.17
N ALA A 131 -2.04 -0.55 -32.56
CA ALA A 131 -2.77 -0.64 -33.82
C ALA A 131 -3.86 0.47 -33.92
N ASN A 132 -4.13 0.94 -35.14
CA ASN A 132 -5.20 1.88 -35.47
C ASN A 132 -5.05 3.32 -34.96
N GLY A 133 -3.84 3.78 -34.69
CA GLY A 133 -3.60 5.17 -34.31
C GLY A 133 -4.31 5.57 -32.99
N ALA A 134 -4.30 4.68 -32.02
CA ALA A 134 -4.84 4.96 -30.70
C ALA A 134 -4.19 6.24 -30.14
N LYS A 135 -5.04 7.17 -29.68
CA LYS A 135 -4.59 8.40 -29.01
C LYS A 135 -4.78 8.25 -27.52
N THR A 136 -3.90 8.87 -26.76
CA THR A 136 -3.95 8.90 -25.30
C THR A 136 -3.97 10.36 -24.84
N ASP A 137 -4.59 10.63 -23.68
CA ASP A 137 -4.58 11.91 -22.97
C ASP A 137 -3.37 12.02 -22.02
N LEU A 138 -2.43 11.07 -22.08
CA LEU A 138 -1.19 11.08 -21.28
C LEU A 138 -0.14 12.08 -21.80
N GLU A 139 -0.43 12.84 -22.84
CA GLU A 139 0.36 13.99 -23.25
C GLU A 139 0.36 15.03 -22.13
N THR A 140 1.53 15.28 -21.58
CA THR A 140 1.67 16.32 -20.55
C THR A 140 1.63 17.71 -21.18
N LYS A 141 1.28 18.73 -20.39
CA LYS A 141 1.30 20.16 -20.82
C LYS A 141 2.64 20.62 -21.40
N ASN A 142 3.73 19.85 -21.14
CA ASN A 142 5.07 20.14 -21.58
C ASN A 142 5.52 19.30 -22.79
N GLN A 143 4.59 18.67 -23.53
CA GLN A 143 4.88 17.79 -24.67
C GLN A 143 5.71 16.53 -24.33
N GLU A 144 5.81 16.16 -23.05
CA GLU A 144 6.39 14.87 -22.65
C GLU A 144 5.30 13.80 -22.78
N GLU A 145 5.43 12.94 -23.78
CA GLU A 145 4.52 11.80 -23.96
C GLU A 145 4.94 10.68 -23.01
N LEU A 146 4.02 10.24 -22.13
CA LEU A 146 4.23 9.05 -21.32
C LEU A 146 3.94 7.81 -22.18
N MET A 147 4.82 6.82 -22.07
CA MET A 147 4.58 5.51 -22.70
C MET A 147 3.41 4.81 -21.99
N MET A 148 2.61 4.08 -22.75
CA MET A 148 1.59 3.20 -22.21
C MET A 148 2.20 1.89 -21.75
N VAL A 149 1.66 1.33 -20.67
CA VAL A 149 2.11 0.02 -20.16
C VAL A 149 1.17 -1.07 -20.65
N GLY A 150 1.70 -2.08 -21.30
CA GLY A 150 0.94 -3.17 -21.91
C GLY A 150 1.75 -4.44 -22.11
N LEU A 151 1.11 -5.46 -22.69
CA LEU A 151 1.80 -6.71 -23.05
C LEU A 151 2.88 -6.45 -24.10
N PRO A 152 3.99 -7.23 -24.10
CA PRO A 152 4.92 -7.28 -25.23
C PRO A 152 4.21 -7.59 -26.55
N GLU A 153 4.79 -7.19 -27.70
CA GLU A 153 4.15 -7.33 -29.02
C GLU A 153 3.71 -8.76 -29.36
N ASN A 154 4.42 -9.75 -28.87
CA ASN A 154 4.10 -11.18 -29.08
C ASN A 154 3.20 -11.76 -27.98
N GLY A 155 2.60 -10.91 -27.13
CA GLY A 155 1.70 -11.34 -26.05
C GLY A 155 0.35 -11.80 -26.61
N ASP A 156 -0.20 -12.90 -26.07
CA ASP A 156 -1.57 -13.33 -26.36
C ASP A 156 -2.57 -12.38 -25.69
N GLU A 157 -3.14 -11.47 -26.46
CA GLU A 157 -4.08 -10.46 -25.98
C GLU A 157 -5.46 -11.03 -25.59
N MET A 158 -5.73 -12.30 -25.95
CA MET A 158 -7.04 -12.94 -25.72
C MET A 158 -7.20 -13.57 -24.35
N SER A 159 -6.12 -13.74 -23.60
CA SER A 159 -6.17 -14.35 -22.27
C SER A 159 -6.85 -13.44 -21.24
N LYS A 160 -7.87 -13.97 -20.56
CA LYS A 160 -8.57 -13.20 -19.50
C LYS A 160 -7.74 -13.14 -18.21
N PRO A 161 -7.76 -12.00 -17.49
CA PRO A 161 -7.17 -11.93 -16.16
C PRO A 161 -7.72 -13.02 -15.24
N HIS A 162 -6.86 -13.61 -14.42
CA HIS A 162 -7.23 -14.67 -13.50
C HIS A 162 -8.00 -14.11 -12.30
N LYS A 163 -9.22 -14.62 -12.05
CA LYS A 163 -10.11 -14.09 -10.99
C LYS A 163 -9.60 -14.32 -9.57
N LYS A 164 -8.78 -15.37 -9.37
CA LYS A 164 -8.19 -15.74 -8.08
C LYS A 164 -6.72 -15.35 -7.98
N ALA A 165 -6.24 -14.42 -8.83
CA ALA A 165 -4.89 -13.88 -8.69
C ALA A 165 -4.69 -13.30 -7.29
N PRO A 166 -3.57 -13.61 -6.59
CA PRO A 166 -3.29 -13.07 -5.28
C PRO A 166 -3.21 -11.55 -5.32
N LEU A 167 -3.87 -10.89 -4.36
CA LEU A 167 -3.81 -9.43 -4.21
C LEU A 167 -2.56 -9.00 -3.43
N TYR A 168 -1.99 -9.91 -2.64
CA TYR A 168 -0.77 -9.71 -1.88
C TYR A 168 0.22 -10.82 -2.22
N TRP A 169 1.44 -10.42 -2.56
CA TRP A 169 2.53 -11.33 -2.88
C TRP A 169 3.47 -11.49 -1.70
N TYR A 170 3.99 -12.69 -1.50
CA TYR A 170 5.07 -12.94 -0.56
C TYR A 170 6.32 -12.21 -0.97
N TRP A 171 7.04 -11.65 -0.01
CA TRP A 171 8.23 -10.83 -0.26
C TRP A 171 9.27 -11.54 -1.13
N ASN A 172 9.59 -12.79 -0.85
CA ASN A 172 10.58 -13.55 -1.60
C ASN A 172 10.25 -13.68 -3.10
N ILE A 173 8.98 -13.83 -3.45
CA ILE A 173 8.52 -13.87 -4.85
C ILE A 173 8.57 -12.45 -5.44
N PHE A 174 8.12 -11.46 -4.68
CA PHE A 174 8.15 -10.07 -5.09
C PHE A 174 9.60 -9.57 -5.29
N GLU A 175 10.54 -9.93 -4.45
CA GLU A 175 11.97 -9.61 -4.59
C GLU A 175 12.56 -10.18 -5.87
N ASN A 176 12.23 -11.43 -6.21
CA ASN A 176 12.58 -11.99 -7.51
C ASN A 176 11.96 -11.20 -8.68
N TRP A 177 10.72 -10.70 -8.53
CA TRP A 177 10.08 -9.83 -9.53
C TRP A 177 10.77 -8.46 -9.64
N LEU A 178 11.26 -7.92 -8.52
CA LEU A 178 12.06 -6.69 -8.53
C LEU A 178 13.37 -6.87 -9.31
N LEU A 179 14.05 -8.00 -9.09
CA LEU A 179 15.33 -8.34 -9.72
C LEU A 179 15.18 -8.68 -11.20
N ASP A 180 14.28 -9.59 -11.52
CA ASP A 180 14.12 -10.13 -12.87
C ASP A 180 12.72 -10.72 -13.08
N PRO A 181 11.78 -9.95 -13.63
CA PRO A 181 10.45 -10.46 -13.97
C PRO A 181 10.45 -11.61 -14.97
N SER A 182 11.48 -11.70 -15.80
CA SER A 182 11.56 -12.72 -16.86
C SER A 182 11.60 -14.15 -16.30
N ARG A 183 11.99 -14.31 -15.05
CA ARG A 183 11.96 -15.61 -14.35
C ARG A 183 10.57 -16.26 -14.33
N TYR A 184 9.52 -15.45 -14.42
CA TYR A 184 8.13 -15.92 -14.39
C TYR A 184 7.42 -15.74 -15.74
N ALA A 185 8.02 -15.00 -16.66
CA ALA A 185 7.39 -14.67 -17.93
C ALA A 185 7.19 -15.91 -18.80
N GLY A 186 5.93 -16.17 -19.21
CA GLY A 186 5.55 -17.28 -20.09
C GLY A 186 5.42 -18.64 -19.43
N GLY A 187 5.65 -18.76 -18.10
CA GLY A 187 5.46 -19.99 -17.32
C GLY A 187 4.07 -20.12 -16.72
N GLN A 188 3.58 -21.36 -16.59
CA GLN A 188 2.45 -21.67 -15.72
C GLN A 188 2.93 -21.75 -14.28
N GLU A 189 2.27 -21.01 -13.41
CA GLU A 189 2.66 -20.90 -12.01
C GLU A 189 1.47 -21.16 -11.08
N VAL A 190 1.75 -21.79 -9.94
CA VAL A 190 0.76 -22.04 -8.91
C VAL A 190 0.51 -20.75 -8.11
N LEU A 191 -0.74 -20.28 -8.11
CA LEU A 191 -1.12 -19.00 -7.51
C LEU A 191 -0.77 -18.89 -6.01
N SER A 192 -0.97 -19.96 -5.23
CA SER A 192 -0.69 -19.96 -3.78
C SER A 192 0.80 -19.80 -3.44
N ARG A 193 1.72 -20.04 -4.38
CA ARG A 193 3.15 -19.75 -4.20
C ARG A 193 3.46 -18.26 -4.22
N PHE A 194 2.62 -17.48 -4.91
CA PHE A 194 2.80 -16.03 -5.00
C PHE A 194 2.29 -15.30 -3.78
N GLY A 195 1.23 -15.79 -3.16
CA GLY A 195 0.60 -15.14 -2.03
C GLY A 195 -0.89 -15.49 -1.93
N HIS A 196 -1.69 -14.55 -1.42
CA HIS A 196 -3.12 -14.75 -1.21
C HIS A 196 -3.91 -13.43 -1.33
N SER A 197 -5.25 -13.51 -1.16
CA SER A 197 -6.17 -12.37 -1.27
C SER A 197 -6.07 -11.34 -0.13
N GLY A 198 -5.29 -11.63 0.92
CA GLY A 198 -5.24 -10.82 2.14
C GLY A 198 -6.35 -11.18 3.13
N PRO A 199 -6.68 -10.25 4.05
CA PRO A 199 -7.75 -10.45 5.01
C PRO A 199 -9.10 -10.68 4.33
N GLU A 200 -9.83 -11.70 4.77
CA GLU A 200 -11.14 -12.01 4.22
C GLU A 200 -12.23 -11.09 4.78
N ARG A 201 -13.28 -10.87 3.99
CA ARG A 201 -14.43 -10.08 4.47
C ARG A 201 -15.40 -10.98 5.21
N GLU A 202 -15.65 -10.66 6.46
CA GLU A 202 -16.75 -11.21 7.23
C GLU A 202 -17.97 -10.29 7.09
N HIS A 203 -19.12 -10.88 6.82
CA HIS A 203 -20.41 -10.19 6.72
C HIS A 203 -21.30 -10.57 7.87
N ARG A 204 -21.83 -9.57 8.58
CA ARG A 204 -22.77 -9.76 9.69
C ARG A 204 -24.07 -9.04 9.41
N LEU A 205 -25.17 -9.79 9.56
CA LEU A 205 -26.51 -9.25 9.45
C LEU A 205 -27.02 -8.90 10.85
N HIS A 206 -27.51 -7.70 11.02
CA HIS A 206 -28.03 -7.17 12.28
C HIS A 206 -29.47 -6.73 12.12
N VAL A 207 -30.22 -6.77 13.23
CA VAL A 207 -31.56 -6.20 13.32
C VAL A 207 -31.59 -5.19 14.46
N SER A 208 -32.20 -4.04 14.22
CA SER A 208 -32.46 -3.08 15.30
C SER A 208 -33.59 -3.58 16.19
N ILE A 209 -33.39 -3.52 17.51
CA ILE A 209 -34.37 -3.92 18.51
C ILE A 209 -35.06 -2.69 19.03
N ASP A 210 -36.41 -2.74 19.06
CA ASP A 210 -37.24 -1.78 19.75
C ASP A 210 -37.12 -2.03 21.27
N ALA A 211 -36.62 -1.06 21.99
CA ALA A 211 -36.33 -1.19 23.43
C ALA A 211 -37.63 -1.37 24.24
N ASP A 212 -38.71 -0.73 23.84
CA ASP A 212 -39.99 -0.76 24.56
C ASP A 212 -40.72 -2.07 24.32
N ARG A 213 -40.70 -2.54 23.07
CA ARG A 213 -41.39 -3.78 22.66
C ARG A 213 -40.53 -5.02 22.84
N ARG A 214 -39.21 -4.85 23.04
CA ARG A 214 -38.21 -5.94 23.10
C ARG A 214 -38.29 -6.89 21.90
N ALA A 215 -38.64 -6.35 20.73
CA ALA A 215 -38.83 -7.07 19.50
C ALA A 215 -38.04 -6.40 18.36
N ALA A 216 -37.79 -7.16 17.28
CA ALA A 216 -37.16 -6.60 16.10
C ALA A 216 -38.01 -5.47 15.52
N ARG A 217 -37.38 -4.35 15.20
CA ARG A 217 -38.05 -3.23 14.51
C ARG A 217 -38.26 -3.61 13.06
N GLU A 218 -39.48 -3.49 12.56
CA GLU A 218 -39.82 -3.81 11.17
C GLU A 218 -39.01 -2.94 10.19
N GLY A 219 -38.45 -3.56 9.14
CA GLY A 219 -37.65 -2.89 8.12
C GLY A 219 -36.24 -2.43 8.59
N ALA A 220 -35.83 -2.75 9.82
CA ALA A 220 -34.58 -2.27 10.40
C ALA A 220 -33.45 -3.33 10.35
N LEU A 221 -33.39 -4.09 9.26
CA LEU A 221 -32.28 -4.98 8.96
C LEU A 221 -31.13 -4.18 8.33
N PHE A 222 -29.90 -4.38 8.82
CA PHE A 222 -28.70 -3.75 8.27
C PHE A 222 -27.52 -4.73 8.26
N GLU A 223 -26.59 -4.49 7.34
CA GLU A 223 -25.41 -5.32 7.17
C GLU A 223 -24.16 -4.53 7.59
N THR A 224 -23.26 -5.19 8.33
CA THR A 224 -21.91 -4.69 8.60
C THR A 224 -20.90 -5.67 8.04
N SER A 225 -19.75 -5.18 7.61
CA SER A 225 -18.63 -6.01 7.21
C SER A 225 -17.36 -5.64 7.96
N GLY A 226 -16.55 -6.64 8.28
CA GLY A 226 -15.23 -6.52 8.87
C GLY A 226 -14.18 -7.27 8.07
N LEU A 227 -12.92 -7.06 8.38
CA LEU A 227 -11.77 -7.78 7.83
C LEU A 227 -11.30 -8.81 8.86
N GLU A 228 -11.36 -10.07 8.50
CA GLU A 228 -10.84 -11.18 9.30
C GLU A 228 -9.35 -11.38 9.01
N PHE A 229 -8.53 -11.33 10.05
CA PHE A 229 -7.07 -11.44 9.94
C PHE A 229 -6.56 -12.85 10.19
N THR A 230 -7.31 -13.82 9.69
CA THR A 230 -6.88 -15.22 9.57
C THR A 230 -6.97 -15.63 8.10
N HIS A 231 -5.98 -16.38 7.64
CA HIS A 231 -5.96 -16.93 6.29
C HIS A 231 -6.02 -18.44 6.36
N SER A 232 -7.06 -19.00 5.77
CA SER A 232 -7.31 -20.45 5.80
C SER A 232 -6.68 -21.15 4.63
N GLY A 233 -5.70 -20.82 3.98
CA GLY A 233 -5.05 -21.53 2.87
C GLY A 233 -5.90 -22.60 2.15
N GLU A 234 -5.53 -23.03 0.98
CA GLU A 234 -6.33 -23.98 0.19
C GLU A 234 -6.49 -25.40 0.82
N SER A 235 -5.64 -25.73 1.79
CA SER A 235 -5.57 -27.08 2.36
C SER A 235 -6.04 -27.19 3.82
N HIS A 236 -6.38 -26.08 4.45
CA HIS A 236 -6.69 -26.07 5.86
C HIS A 236 -8.16 -26.43 6.13
N GLN A 237 -8.37 -27.60 6.71
CA GLN A 237 -9.70 -28.05 7.14
C GLN A 237 -9.99 -27.69 8.60
N ARG A 238 -9.00 -27.18 9.34
CA ARG A 238 -9.12 -26.86 10.76
C ARG A 238 -8.70 -25.43 11.04
N LEU A 239 -9.44 -24.75 11.89
CA LEU A 239 -9.14 -23.39 12.32
C LEU A 239 -7.77 -23.28 13.02
N SER A 240 -7.32 -24.35 13.69
CA SER A 240 -5.98 -24.41 14.31
C SER A 240 -4.80 -24.40 13.31
N GLU A 241 -5.09 -24.61 12.04
CA GLU A 241 -4.09 -24.58 10.95
C GLU A 241 -4.14 -23.26 10.17
N ALA A 242 -5.09 -22.39 10.50
CA ALA A 242 -5.23 -21.10 9.84
C ALA A 242 -4.07 -20.17 10.17
N GLN A 243 -3.48 -19.55 9.14
CA GLN A 243 -2.39 -18.61 9.29
C GLN A 243 -2.90 -17.28 9.87
N ARG A 244 -2.27 -16.82 10.96
CA ARG A 244 -2.58 -15.53 11.58
C ARG A 244 -1.94 -14.40 10.78
N LEU A 245 -2.72 -13.37 10.52
CA LEU A 245 -2.29 -12.17 9.84
C LEU A 245 -2.22 -10.98 10.81
N ALA A 246 -1.36 -10.02 10.50
CA ALA A 246 -1.30 -8.75 11.20
C ALA A 246 -0.91 -7.61 10.26
N LEU A 247 -1.06 -6.39 10.75
CA LEU A 247 -0.52 -5.20 10.11
C LEU A 247 0.83 -4.87 10.76
N ALA A 248 1.85 -4.72 9.95
CA ALA A 248 3.16 -4.25 10.39
C ALA A 248 3.32 -2.77 10.03
N ILE A 249 3.71 -1.96 11.00
CA ILE A 249 4.08 -0.56 10.81
C ILE A 249 5.51 -0.33 11.28
N ILE A 250 6.21 0.56 10.58
CA ILE A 250 7.57 0.97 10.92
C ILE A 250 7.47 2.36 11.53
N VAL A 251 7.99 2.51 12.73
CA VAL A 251 7.96 3.77 13.47
C VAL A 251 9.36 4.33 13.59
N GLY A 252 9.52 5.56 13.19
CA GLY A 252 10.75 6.33 13.35
C GLY A 252 10.43 7.67 13.97
N GLU A 253 11.37 8.22 14.73
CA GLU A 253 11.26 9.52 15.37
C GLU A 253 12.30 10.47 14.78
N ASP A 254 12.01 11.75 14.79
CA ASP A 254 13.04 12.77 14.63
C ASP A 254 13.94 12.77 15.88
N GLU A 255 15.21 13.16 15.74
CA GLU A 255 16.20 13.09 16.82
C GLU A 255 15.76 13.83 18.09
N ASP A 256 14.94 14.87 17.93
CA ASP A 256 14.45 15.72 19.01
C ASP A 256 13.11 15.28 19.63
N ALA A 257 12.48 14.25 19.09
CA ALA A 257 11.15 13.80 19.55
C ALA A 257 11.17 12.33 19.94
N ARG A 258 11.28 12.06 21.24
CA ARG A 258 11.21 10.70 21.78
C ARG A 258 9.83 10.42 22.35
N HIS A 259 9.16 9.41 21.80
CA HIS A 259 7.87 8.94 22.27
C HIS A 259 8.00 7.53 22.86
N THR A 260 7.37 7.31 23.99
CA THR A 260 7.25 5.97 24.56
C THR A 260 5.96 5.33 24.07
N ILE A 261 6.09 4.36 23.17
CA ILE A 261 4.95 3.60 22.66
C ILE A 261 4.79 2.35 23.54
N ARG A 262 3.61 2.18 24.12
CA ARG A 262 3.34 1.02 24.97
C ARG A 262 2.58 -0.05 24.20
N GLY A 263 3.05 -1.30 24.28
CA GLY A 263 2.32 -2.47 23.83
C GLY A 263 1.03 -2.71 24.62
N GLY A 264 0.28 -3.73 24.23
CA GLY A 264 -0.94 -4.16 24.92
C GLY A 264 -2.18 -4.10 24.04
N THR A 265 -3.30 -4.49 24.62
CA THR A 265 -4.57 -4.63 23.93
C THR A 265 -5.41 -3.34 24.06
N THR A 266 -6.04 -2.92 22.94
CA THR A 266 -6.91 -1.75 22.94
C THR A 266 -7.89 -1.77 21.77
N GLY A 267 -8.90 -0.91 21.81
CA GLY A 267 -9.78 -0.67 20.68
C GLY A 267 -9.07 0.09 19.55
N PHE A 268 -9.33 -0.30 18.31
CA PHE A 268 -8.73 0.28 17.11
C PHE A 268 -9.76 0.38 15.97
N ALA A 269 -9.61 1.37 15.11
CA ALA A 269 -10.42 1.64 13.92
C ALA A 269 -11.94 1.76 14.25
N GLY A 270 -12.81 1.37 13.32
CA GLY A 270 -14.26 1.47 13.47
C GLY A 270 -14.79 0.57 14.58
N GLU A 271 -15.77 1.07 15.35
CA GLU A 271 -16.40 0.37 16.47
C GLU A 271 -15.44 -0.11 17.55
N ARG A 272 -14.21 0.46 17.62
CA ARG A 272 -13.18 0.12 18.61
C ARG A 272 -12.92 -1.39 18.68
N ARG A 273 -12.71 -2.03 17.52
CA ARG A 273 -12.40 -3.45 17.46
C ARG A 273 -11.11 -3.75 18.21
N ILE A 274 -11.09 -4.87 18.92
CA ILE A 274 -9.98 -5.22 19.80
C ILE A 274 -8.77 -5.66 18.99
N VAL A 275 -7.63 -5.04 19.24
CA VAL A 275 -6.33 -5.40 18.66
C VAL A 275 -5.24 -5.45 19.72
N SER A 276 -4.22 -6.28 19.49
CA SER A 276 -2.97 -6.24 20.23
C SER A 276 -1.92 -5.43 19.50
N TRP A 277 -1.20 -4.58 20.24
CA TRP A 277 -0.05 -3.83 19.78
C TRP A 277 1.21 -4.42 20.38
N ARG A 278 2.12 -4.86 19.55
CA ARG A 278 3.37 -5.51 19.98
C ARG A 278 4.56 -4.96 19.21
N LYS A 279 5.64 -4.67 19.94
CA LYS A 279 6.93 -4.38 19.31
C LYS A 279 7.51 -5.68 18.80
N SER A 280 8.02 -5.69 17.57
CA SER A 280 8.64 -6.84 16.95
C SER A 280 10.14 -6.66 16.81
N ASN A 281 10.88 -7.75 16.97
CA ASN A 281 12.32 -7.82 16.69
C ASN A 281 12.61 -8.22 15.23
N SER A 282 11.58 -8.35 14.40
CA SER A 282 11.74 -8.65 12.98
C SER A 282 12.50 -7.53 12.26
N THR A 283 13.17 -7.87 11.18
CA THR A 283 13.90 -6.92 10.33
C THR A 283 13.09 -6.59 9.08
N LEU A 284 13.24 -5.37 8.60
CA LEU A 284 12.69 -4.98 7.32
C LEU A 284 13.48 -5.61 6.17
N PRO A 285 12.81 -5.89 5.04
CA PRO A 285 13.49 -6.26 3.82
C PRO A 285 14.48 -5.16 3.39
N ILE A 286 15.73 -5.54 3.17
CA ILE A 286 16.79 -4.66 2.68
C ILE A 286 16.82 -4.66 1.16
N CYS A 287 17.37 -3.61 0.56
CA CYS A 287 17.58 -3.57 -0.89
C CYS A 287 18.65 -4.57 -1.30
N ASP A 288 18.30 -5.49 -2.20
CA ASP A 288 19.27 -6.43 -2.76
C ASP A 288 20.40 -5.67 -3.48
N PRO A 289 21.68 -6.01 -3.22
CA PRO A 289 22.80 -5.37 -3.89
C PRO A 289 22.76 -5.44 -5.42
N ASP A 290 22.19 -6.49 -5.99
CA ASP A 290 22.04 -6.62 -7.44
C ASP A 290 21.00 -5.65 -8.01
N ILE A 291 19.94 -5.33 -7.27
CA ILE A 291 18.99 -4.25 -7.63
C ILE A 291 19.74 -2.92 -7.68
N LYS A 292 20.50 -2.57 -6.63
CA LYS A 292 21.28 -1.32 -6.59
C LYS A 292 22.25 -1.23 -7.77
N LYS A 293 22.97 -2.31 -8.02
CA LYS A 293 23.94 -2.40 -9.12
C LYS A 293 23.26 -2.22 -10.49
N ALA A 294 22.14 -2.89 -10.70
CA ALA A 294 21.39 -2.78 -11.95
C ALA A 294 20.86 -1.37 -12.18
N VAL A 295 20.19 -0.77 -11.18
CA VAL A 295 19.67 0.61 -11.25
C VAL A 295 20.77 1.61 -11.52
N LYS A 296 21.93 1.47 -10.86
CA LYS A 296 23.11 2.30 -11.08
C LYS A 296 23.66 2.20 -12.51
N THR A 297 23.74 0.99 -13.04
CA THR A 297 24.31 0.71 -14.37
C THR A 297 23.35 1.16 -15.48
N GLN A 298 22.07 0.83 -15.34
CA GLN A 298 21.04 1.11 -16.36
C GLN A 298 20.53 2.56 -16.29
N LYS A 299 20.78 3.25 -15.17
CA LYS A 299 20.22 4.59 -14.88
C LYS A 299 18.70 4.61 -15.08
N ALA A 300 18.05 3.52 -14.75
CA ALA A 300 16.62 3.31 -14.88
C ALA A 300 16.13 2.32 -13.84
N CYS A 301 14.88 2.49 -13.40
CA CYS A 301 14.26 1.60 -12.41
C CYS A 301 12.75 1.56 -12.55
N ARG A 302 12.15 0.52 -12.00
CA ARG A 302 10.74 0.48 -11.64
C ARG A 302 10.62 0.85 -10.17
N LEU A 303 9.71 1.75 -9.84
CA LEU A 303 9.39 2.09 -8.47
C LEU A 303 7.99 1.57 -8.14
N PHE A 304 7.88 0.80 -7.07
CA PHE A 304 6.66 0.13 -6.64
C PHE A 304 6.10 0.77 -5.38
N LEU A 305 4.81 1.10 -5.38
CA LEU A 305 4.12 1.60 -4.20
C LEU A 305 3.63 0.42 -3.33
N LEU A 306 4.16 0.29 -2.13
CA LEU A 306 3.70 -0.69 -1.14
C LEU A 306 2.48 -0.19 -0.35
N THR A 307 2.29 1.12 -0.27
CA THR A 307 1.10 1.77 0.28
C THR A 307 0.55 2.79 -0.71
N PRO A 308 -0.74 3.14 -0.64
CA PRO A 308 -1.30 4.18 -1.52
C PRO A 308 -0.55 5.50 -1.37
N ALA A 309 -0.42 6.25 -2.46
CA ALA A 309 0.26 7.54 -2.50
C ALA A 309 -0.67 8.68 -2.88
N PHE A 310 -0.51 9.82 -2.25
CA PHE A 310 -1.10 11.09 -2.68
C PHE A 310 -0.15 11.81 -3.62
N PHE A 311 -0.64 12.19 -4.80
CA PHE A 311 0.08 13.03 -5.76
C PHE A 311 -0.78 14.24 -6.11
N LYS A 312 -0.19 15.44 -6.05
CA LYS A 312 -0.90 16.71 -6.34
C LYS A 312 -1.49 16.73 -7.74
N GLU A 313 -0.79 16.13 -8.70
CA GLU A 313 -1.21 16.02 -10.11
C GLU A 313 -1.95 14.71 -10.41
N GLY A 314 -2.50 14.03 -9.39
CA GLY A 314 -3.30 12.81 -9.51
C GLY A 314 -2.47 11.55 -9.65
N TYR A 315 -1.91 11.25 -10.81
CA TYR A 315 -1.07 10.09 -11.06
C TYR A 315 0.44 10.42 -11.04
N ARG A 316 0.81 11.68 -11.26
CA ARG A 316 2.19 12.14 -11.38
C ARG A 316 2.71 12.63 -10.02
N PRO A 317 3.78 12.02 -9.47
CA PRO A 317 4.43 12.53 -8.27
C PRO A 317 5.15 13.83 -8.56
N THR A 318 5.01 14.84 -7.69
CA THR A 318 5.77 16.10 -7.84
C THR A 318 7.05 16.08 -7.01
N TRP A 319 6.98 15.64 -5.76
CA TRP A 319 8.14 15.57 -4.88
C TRP A 319 9.22 14.59 -5.39
N LEU A 320 8.83 13.37 -5.78
CA LEU A 320 9.76 12.34 -6.27
C LEU A 320 10.54 12.80 -7.49
N LEU A 321 9.90 13.58 -8.37
CA LEU A 321 10.52 14.07 -9.61
C LEU A 321 11.36 15.32 -9.43
N MET A 322 11.46 15.90 -8.23
CA MET A 322 12.42 16.98 -7.95
C MET A 322 13.84 16.43 -7.88
N PRO A 323 14.86 17.21 -8.30
CA PRO A 323 16.25 16.82 -8.13
C PRO A 323 16.59 16.59 -6.65
N ALA A 324 17.13 15.43 -6.33
CA ALA A 324 17.57 15.09 -4.98
C ALA A 324 18.83 14.23 -5.01
N HIS A 325 19.73 14.41 -4.07
CA HIS A 325 20.98 13.65 -3.94
C HIS A 325 21.80 13.58 -5.24
N GLY A 326 21.77 14.63 -6.08
CA GLY A 326 22.48 14.67 -7.36
C GLY A 326 21.83 13.85 -8.47
N VAL A 327 20.59 13.43 -8.29
CA VAL A 327 19.80 12.69 -9.28
C VAL A 327 18.57 13.49 -9.68
N GLN A 328 18.29 13.54 -10.98
CA GLN A 328 17.04 14.03 -11.56
C GLN A 328 16.26 12.85 -12.12
N PRO A 329 15.21 12.37 -11.43
CA PRO A 329 14.33 11.34 -11.97
C PRO A 329 13.40 11.92 -13.05
N LYS A 330 13.13 11.12 -14.09
CA LYS A 330 12.14 11.42 -15.12
C LYS A 330 11.14 10.25 -15.19
N LEU A 331 9.86 10.57 -15.23
CA LEU A 331 8.79 9.59 -15.37
C LEU A 331 8.60 9.25 -16.85
N GLU A 332 8.73 7.97 -17.20
CA GLU A 332 8.60 7.46 -18.58
C GLU A 332 7.28 6.73 -18.81
N ALA A 333 6.77 6.00 -17.80
CA ALA A 333 5.52 5.27 -17.89
C ALA A 333 4.95 4.97 -16.51
N ILE A 334 3.66 4.63 -16.46
CA ILE A 334 2.97 4.25 -15.22
C ILE A 334 2.06 3.05 -15.47
N ALA A 335 2.22 1.99 -14.65
CA ALA A 335 1.21 0.96 -14.48
C ALA A 335 0.39 1.27 -13.25
N ILE A 336 -0.84 1.71 -13.43
CA ILE A 336 -1.72 2.18 -12.35
C ILE A 336 -3.13 1.63 -12.50
N GLN A 337 -3.71 1.21 -11.39
CA GLN A 337 -5.11 0.81 -11.31
C GLN A 337 -6.02 2.02 -11.01
N ARG A 338 -7.33 1.76 -10.86
CA ARG A 338 -8.29 2.81 -10.51
C ARG A 338 -7.91 3.52 -9.21
N PRO A 339 -7.99 4.85 -9.16
CA PRO A 339 -7.63 5.61 -7.97
C PRO A 339 -8.50 5.22 -6.78
N GLN A 340 -7.86 5.17 -5.62
CA GLN A 340 -8.57 5.01 -4.35
C GLN A 340 -8.98 6.38 -3.82
N VAL A 341 -10.14 6.41 -3.16
CA VAL A 341 -10.65 7.64 -2.55
C VAL A 341 -10.52 7.52 -1.04
N VAL A 342 -9.81 8.46 -0.44
CA VAL A 342 -9.65 8.55 1.01
C VAL A 342 -10.30 9.84 1.51
N SER A 343 -10.96 9.72 2.64
CA SER A 343 -11.33 10.80 3.56
C SER A 343 -10.88 10.36 4.95
N GLY A 344 -11.01 11.21 5.93
CA GLY A 344 -10.66 10.90 7.30
C GLY A 344 -11.41 11.80 8.24
N TRP A 345 -11.13 11.65 9.51
CA TRP A 345 -11.69 12.49 10.55
C TRP A 345 -10.59 13.34 11.18
N ASP A 346 -10.80 14.64 11.25
CA ASP A 346 -9.93 15.55 11.96
C ASP A 346 -10.42 15.66 13.41
N PHE A 347 -9.70 15.03 14.34
CA PHE A 347 -10.06 15.02 15.76
C PHE A 347 -9.93 16.39 16.41
N GLU A 348 -9.01 17.22 15.93
CA GLU A 348 -8.82 18.58 16.45
C GLU A 348 -9.98 19.47 16.06
N LYS A 349 -10.31 19.49 14.76
CA LYS A 349 -11.39 20.33 14.20
C LYS A 349 -12.77 19.67 14.30
N ARG A 350 -12.86 18.43 14.77
CA ARG A 350 -14.09 17.61 14.89
C ARG A 350 -14.93 17.61 13.61
N LYS A 351 -14.27 17.48 12.45
CA LYS A 351 -14.90 17.47 11.14
C LYS A 351 -14.26 16.47 10.19
N PRO A 352 -14.95 16.04 9.12
CA PRO A 352 -14.34 15.24 8.06
C PRO A 352 -13.18 15.99 7.40
N LYS A 353 -12.09 15.28 7.10
CA LYS A 353 -11.02 15.77 6.23
C LYS A 353 -11.52 15.86 4.79
N PRO A 354 -10.96 16.73 3.97
CA PRO A 354 -11.25 16.76 2.55
C PRO A 354 -11.00 15.40 1.89
N THR A 355 -11.84 15.06 0.92
CA THR A 355 -11.66 13.84 0.13
C THR A 355 -10.47 13.99 -0.82
N ARG A 356 -9.62 12.96 -0.91
CA ARG A 356 -8.45 12.89 -1.79
C ARG A 356 -8.51 11.65 -2.66
N ARG A 357 -7.90 11.75 -3.86
CA ARG A 357 -7.65 10.61 -4.73
C ARG A 357 -6.21 10.17 -4.55
N LEU A 358 -6.01 8.86 -4.43
CA LEU A 358 -4.70 8.25 -4.22
C LEU A 358 -4.36 7.33 -5.39
N ALA A 359 -3.10 7.34 -5.80
CA ALA A 359 -2.54 6.23 -6.56
C ALA A 359 -2.57 4.98 -5.65
N PRO A 360 -3.15 3.86 -6.07
CA PRO A 360 -3.31 2.68 -5.23
C PRO A 360 -1.95 2.01 -4.94
N ALA A 361 -1.90 1.26 -3.86
CA ALA A 361 -0.81 0.33 -3.61
C ALA A 361 -0.70 -0.68 -4.77
N GLY A 362 0.53 -1.13 -5.09
CA GLY A 362 0.83 -1.92 -6.28
C GLY A 362 1.14 -1.09 -7.54
N THR A 363 0.87 0.23 -7.57
CA THR A 363 1.25 1.10 -8.69
C THR A 363 2.75 1.01 -8.96
N VAL A 364 3.14 0.99 -10.23
CA VAL A 364 4.53 0.94 -10.69
C VAL A 364 4.84 2.15 -11.57
N LEU A 365 5.85 2.90 -11.17
CA LEU A 365 6.40 4.02 -11.94
C LEU A 365 7.68 3.58 -12.63
N PHE A 366 7.79 3.80 -13.92
CA PHE A 366 9.01 3.55 -14.70
C PHE A 366 9.78 4.86 -14.80
N LEU A 367 11.00 4.87 -14.27
CA LEU A 367 11.81 6.07 -14.13
C LEU A 367 13.16 5.91 -14.82
N THR A 368 13.60 6.95 -15.55
CA THR A 368 15.00 7.14 -15.92
C THR A 368 15.66 8.12 -14.95
N LEU A 369 16.95 7.95 -14.69
CA LEU A 369 17.69 8.66 -13.65
C LEU A 369 18.89 9.38 -14.28
N GLN A 370 18.90 10.70 -14.23
CA GLN A 370 20.04 11.50 -14.64
C GLN A 370 20.90 11.81 -13.41
N GLY A 371 22.14 11.30 -13.39
CA GLY A 371 23.06 11.44 -12.27
C GLY A 371 24.32 10.61 -12.46
N THR A 372 25.31 10.82 -11.56
CA THR A 372 26.48 9.93 -11.51
C THR A 372 26.10 8.60 -10.86
N PRO A 373 26.84 7.52 -11.11
CA PRO A 373 26.58 6.22 -10.49
C PRO A 373 26.50 6.30 -8.96
N GLU A 374 27.37 7.08 -8.30
CA GLU A 374 27.43 7.25 -6.86
C GLU A 374 26.21 8.03 -6.33
N ALA A 375 25.78 9.05 -7.06
CA ALA A 375 24.58 9.82 -6.75
C ALA A 375 23.33 8.92 -6.83
N ILE A 376 23.24 8.07 -7.87
CA ILE A 376 22.14 7.12 -8.04
C ILE A 376 22.09 6.11 -6.89
N GLU A 377 23.25 5.59 -6.46
CA GLU A 377 23.31 4.67 -5.33
C GLU A 377 22.78 5.31 -4.03
N THR A 378 23.20 6.55 -3.76
CA THR A 378 22.70 7.34 -2.62
C THR A 378 21.20 7.60 -2.72
N TRP A 379 20.69 7.91 -3.93
CA TRP A 379 19.29 8.13 -4.18
C TRP A 379 18.46 6.84 -3.97
N VAL A 380 18.96 5.66 -4.40
CA VAL A 380 18.33 4.36 -4.15
C VAL A 380 18.15 4.13 -2.65
N ASP A 381 19.18 4.39 -1.84
CA ASP A 381 19.09 4.25 -0.38
C ASP A 381 18.11 5.23 0.25
N HIS A 382 17.97 6.43 -0.33
CA HIS A 382 17.01 7.43 0.12
C HIS A 382 15.55 7.05 -0.20
N ILE A 383 15.31 6.30 -1.27
CA ILE A 383 13.97 5.91 -1.70
C ILE A 383 13.54 4.56 -1.12
N TRP A 384 14.45 3.61 -0.96
CA TRP A 384 14.12 2.27 -0.48
C TRP A 384 13.45 2.29 0.88
N MET A 385 12.24 1.71 0.97
CA MET A 385 11.40 1.68 2.18
C MET A 385 11.14 3.09 2.76
N HIS A 386 11.08 4.12 1.91
CA HIS A 386 10.66 5.47 2.29
C HIS A 386 9.35 5.86 1.58
N CYS A 387 8.66 6.83 2.17
CA CYS A 387 7.40 7.34 1.63
C CYS A 387 7.66 8.47 0.64
N ILE A 388 7.03 8.41 -0.54
CA ILE A 388 7.28 9.33 -1.66
C ILE A 388 6.06 10.17 -2.05
N SER A 389 4.99 10.15 -1.25
CA SER A 389 3.81 10.99 -1.50
C SER A 389 4.18 12.48 -1.54
N ASP A 390 3.40 13.25 -2.27
CA ASP A 390 3.43 14.69 -2.13
C ASP A 390 2.77 15.10 -0.80
N ASP A 391 3.34 16.09 -0.12
CA ASP A 391 2.70 16.72 1.04
C ASP A 391 1.94 17.97 0.60
N GLU A 392 0.96 18.38 1.37
CA GLU A 392 0.33 19.67 1.17
C GLU A 392 1.27 20.78 1.62
N GLU A 393 1.38 21.85 0.82
CA GLU A 393 2.13 23.02 1.21
C GLU A 393 1.42 23.76 2.35
N ASN A 394 2.22 24.39 3.24
CA ASN A 394 1.72 25.37 4.20
C ASN A 394 1.09 26.54 3.42
N LYS A 395 -0.21 26.51 3.20
CA LYS A 395 -0.94 27.71 2.80
C LYS A 395 -1.04 28.59 4.03
N GLU A 396 -0.85 29.89 3.88
CA GLU A 396 -0.88 30.92 4.96
C GLU A 396 -2.12 30.84 5.88
N ASN A 397 -3.13 30.04 5.52
CA ASN A 397 -4.38 29.83 6.28
C ASN A 397 -4.59 28.37 6.74
N SER A 398 -3.59 27.49 6.62
CA SER A 398 -3.69 26.11 7.09
C SER A 398 -2.80 25.92 8.32
N ASP A 399 -3.40 26.01 9.50
CA ASP A 399 -2.70 25.79 10.79
C ASP A 399 -2.08 24.38 10.89
N ASN A 400 -2.31 23.50 9.90
CA ASN A 400 -1.90 22.10 10.00
C ASN A 400 -1.95 21.38 8.65
N PRO A 401 -0.89 21.51 7.80
CA PRO A 401 -0.84 20.85 6.50
C PRO A 401 -0.81 19.32 6.65
N GLU A 402 -1.40 18.62 5.68
CA GLU A 402 -1.36 17.16 5.63
C GLU A 402 0.07 16.69 5.28
N GLN A 403 0.62 15.80 6.11
CA GLN A 403 1.97 15.25 6.00
C GLN A 403 1.91 13.80 5.56
N TYR A 404 1.52 13.55 4.31
CA TYR A 404 1.29 12.19 3.80
C TYR A 404 2.52 11.28 3.93
N ARG A 405 3.73 11.81 3.70
CA ARG A 405 4.98 11.04 3.87
C ARG A 405 5.20 10.61 5.31
N ASN A 406 4.94 11.47 6.27
CA ASN A 406 5.05 11.14 7.70
C ASN A 406 3.93 10.20 8.17
N ASP A 407 2.84 10.14 7.42
CA ASP A 407 1.67 9.33 7.73
C ASP A 407 1.69 7.95 7.08
N GLY A 408 2.75 7.61 6.32
CA GLY A 408 2.94 6.28 5.73
C GLY A 408 2.42 6.12 4.31
N PHE A 409 1.95 7.18 3.68
CA PHE A 409 1.50 7.12 2.30
C PHE A 409 2.67 7.13 1.30
N GLY A 410 2.59 6.23 0.32
CA GLY A 410 3.58 6.13 -0.73
C GLY A 410 4.87 5.43 -0.32
N LEU A 411 4.80 4.46 0.61
CA LEU A 411 5.94 3.60 0.92
C LEU A 411 6.39 2.90 -0.36
N ALA A 412 7.68 3.00 -0.70
CA ALA A 412 8.18 2.58 -1.99
C ALA A 412 9.42 1.69 -1.91
N VAL A 413 9.58 0.85 -2.94
CA VAL A 413 10.78 0.06 -3.21
C VAL A 413 11.12 0.13 -4.69
N LEU A 414 12.30 -0.31 -5.07
CA LEU A 414 12.82 -0.23 -6.43
C LEU A 414 13.07 -1.62 -7.01
N GLY A 415 12.88 -1.76 -8.32
CA GLY A 415 13.25 -2.93 -9.09
C GLY A 415 14.00 -2.53 -10.36
N THR A 416 14.60 -3.50 -11.00
CA THR A 416 15.35 -3.30 -12.24
C THR A 416 14.41 -2.94 -13.40
N TRP A 417 14.90 -2.14 -14.30
CA TRP A 417 14.27 -1.85 -15.59
C TRP A 417 15.34 -1.52 -16.62
N THR A 418 15.27 -2.19 -17.75
CA THR A 418 16.13 -1.90 -18.90
C THR A 418 15.32 -1.13 -19.93
N THR A 419 15.75 0.07 -20.26
CA THR A 419 15.21 0.81 -21.39
C THR A 419 15.73 0.13 -22.64
N GLU A 420 14.87 -0.45 -23.47
CA GLU A 420 15.28 -0.96 -24.78
C GLU A 420 15.83 0.21 -25.61
N SER A 421 17.11 0.19 -25.90
CA SER A 421 17.68 1.01 -26.95
C SER A 421 17.23 0.40 -28.29
N GLU A 422 16.48 1.16 -29.08
CA GLU A 422 15.96 0.76 -30.42
C GLU A 422 17.05 0.47 -31.50
N ASP A 423 18.33 0.31 -31.12
CA ASP A 423 19.48 0.28 -32.04
C ASP A 423 19.94 -1.14 -32.44
N ILE A 424 19.16 -2.23 -32.23
CA ILE A 424 19.63 -3.58 -32.58
C ILE A 424 18.90 -4.22 -33.77
N GLN A 425 17.97 -3.56 -34.47
CA GLN A 425 17.28 -4.18 -35.61
C GLN A 425 17.58 -3.59 -37.00
N GLU A 426 18.48 -2.65 -37.16
CA GLU A 426 18.92 -2.22 -38.54
C GLU A 426 20.13 -2.97 -39.09
N GLY A 427 20.60 -4.04 -38.47
CA GLY A 427 21.86 -4.69 -38.82
C GLY A 427 21.80 -6.09 -39.43
N GLN A 428 20.63 -6.62 -39.82
CA GLN A 428 20.53 -7.95 -40.47
C GLN A 428 19.58 -8.02 -41.65
N GLU A 429 19.60 -7.03 -42.54
CA GLU A 429 19.19 -7.20 -43.94
C GLU A 429 20.22 -6.54 -44.87
N SER A 430 21.25 -7.27 -45.23
CA SER A 430 22.09 -7.04 -46.41
C SER A 430 22.65 -8.35 -46.92
#